data_854cd808c36e232e54e632e85ff9d6f0
#
_entry.id   854cd808c36e232e54e632e85ff9d6f0
#
_cell.length_a   1.000
_cell.length_b   1.000
_cell.length_c   1.000
_cell.angle_alpha   90.00
_cell.angle_beta   90.00
_cell.angle_gamma   90.00
#
_symmetry.space_group_name_H-M   'P 1'
#
loop_
_entity.id
_entity.type
_entity.pdbx_description
1 polymer ?
#
loop_
_entity_poly.entity_id
_entity_poly.type
_entity_poly.pdbx_seq_one_letter_code
_entity_poly.pdbx_strand_id
1 'polypeptide(L)'
;KRQDVVAAIDWLKEKGVKPSNIGIYGNSFGSMIALMTPAKTNEFGSISVIDSPVSFETLAREEMTYQGLPTFLWEPIYHYALIFKRVNMLKDIPEEALAKSNKQPILIFTGMQSDRVLPHHSDDLVNIAEQNNIKYDIRKYDDMGHTQILYFYTEEYSQILTEFYKGTLND
;
A
#
# COMPACT_ATOMS: atom_id res chain seq x y z
N LYS A 1 0.30 -13.09 5.29
CA LYS A 1 -0.06 -11.70 5.64
C LYS A 1 -1.27 -11.16 4.84
N ARG A 2 -1.34 -11.35 3.50
CA ARG A 2 -2.57 -10.97 2.75
C ARG A 2 -3.79 -11.78 3.16
N GLN A 3 -3.62 -13.05 3.48
CA GLN A 3 -4.69 -13.90 4.01
C GLN A 3 -5.19 -13.40 5.37
N ASP A 4 -4.32 -12.76 6.15
CA ASP A 4 -4.69 -12.19 7.45
C ASP A 4 -5.64 -10.99 7.26
N VAL A 5 -5.42 -10.15 6.22
CA VAL A 5 -6.34 -9.05 5.87
C VAL A 5 -7.70 -9.60 5.41
N VAL A 6 -7.71 -10.61 4.55
CA VAL A 6 -8.96 -11.27 4.11
C VAL A 6 -9.71 -11.85 5.31
N ALA A 7 -9.01 -12.56 6.19
CA ALA A 7 -9.63 -13.13 7.40
C ALA A 7 -10.22 -12.05 8.33
N ALA A 8 -9.55 -10.88 8.44
CA ALA A 8 -10.08 -9.76 9.21
C ALA A 8 -11.35 -9.18 8.57
N ILE A 9 -11.37 -9.04 7.23
CA ILE A 9 -12.56 -8.59 6.49
C ILE A 9 -13.71 -9.59 6.71
N ASP A 10 -13.46 -10.90 6.56
CA ASP A 10 -14.46 -11.92 6.74
C ASP A 10 -15.01 -11.91 8.18
N TRP A 11 -14.16 -11.77 9.18
CA TRP A 11 -14.56 -11.63 10.57
C TRP A 11 -15.46 -10.40 10.82
N LEU A 12 -15.14 -9.25 10.22
CA LEU A 12 -15.98 -8.05 10.32
C LEU A 12 -17.37 -8.28 9.68
N LYS A 13 -17.42 -8.95 8.53
CA LYS A 13 -18.67 -9.31 7.85
C LYS A 13 -19.52 -10.26 8.71
N GLU A 14 -18.89 -11.24 9.37
CA GLU A 14 -19.59 -12.13 10.33
C GLU A 14 -20.18 -11.36 11.53
N LYS A 15 -19.59 -10.20 11.88
CA LYS A 15 -20.13 -9.27 12.88
C LYS A 15 -21.20 -8.32 12.33
N GLY A 16 -21.58 -8.48 11.07
CA GLY A 16 -22.63 -7.67 10.42
C GLY A 16 -22.13 -6.36 9.81
N VAL A 17 -20.81 -6.14 9.73
CA VAL A 17 -20.26 -4.95 9.05
C VAL A 17 -20.40 -5.15 7.55
N LYS A 18 -21.04 -4.20 6.86
CA LYS A 18 -21.13 -4.23 5.39
C LYS A 18 -19.75 -4.02 4.77
N PRO A 19 -19.41 -4.68 3.65
CA PRO A 19 -18.15 -4.44 2.94
C PRO A 19 -17.87 -2.96 2.63
N SER A 20 -18.90 -2.21 2.23
CA SER A 20 -18.79 -0.77 1.98
C SER A 20 -18.35 0.06 3.20
N ASN A 21 -18.46 -0.49 4.41
CA ASN A 21 -18.08 0.17 5.67
C ASN A 21 -16.73 -0.32 6.22
N ILE A 22 -15.98 -1.06 5.42
CA ILE A 22 -14.64 -1.55 5.79
C ILE A 22 -13.60 -0.72 5.04
N GLY A 23 -12.82 0.07 5.76
CA GLY A 23 -11.63 0.75 5.23
C GLY A 23 -10.37 -0.07 5.52
N ILE A 24 -9.46 -0.12 4.56
CA ILE A 24 -8.15 -0.75 4.74
C ILE A 24 -7.11 0.34 4.87
N TYR A 25 -6.34 0.28 5.97
CA TYR A 25 -5.21 1.17 6.21
C TYR A 25 -3.89 0.40 6.16
N GLY A 26 -2.90 0.99 5.52
CA GLY A 26 -1.55 0.45 5.47
C GLY A 26 -0.48 1.52 5.65
N ASN A 27 0.63 1.15 6.30
CA ASN A 27 1.79 1.99 6.50
C ASN A 27 3.04 1.25 6.02
N SER A 28 3.88 1.90 5.20
CA SER A 28 5.12 1.33 4.68
C SER A 28 4.85 -0.01 3.98
N PHE A 29 5.50 -1.10 4.35
CA PHE A 29 5.25 -2.44 3.82
C PHE A 29 3.78 -2.90 3.99
N GLY A 30 3.10 -2.43 5.06
CA GLY A 30 1.66 -2.67 5.25
C GLY A 30 0.80 -2.03 4.16
N SER A 31 1.23 -0.90 3.61
CA SER A 31 0.59 -0.23 2.47
C SER A 31 0.58 -1.11 1.22
N MET A 32 1.72 -1.74 0.92
CA MET A 32 1.80 -2.68 -0.21
C MET A 32 0.83 -3.85 -0.03
N ILE A 33 0.71 -4.39 1.20
CA ILE A 33 -0.25 -5.45 1.50
C ILE A 33 -1.68 -4.97 1.29
N ALA A 34 -2.01 -3.75 1.74
CA ALA A 34 -3.33 -3.14 1.53
C ALA A 34 -3.66 -3.03 0.03
N LEU A 35 -2.73 -2.49 -0.77
CA LEU A 35 -2.88 -2.35 -2.22
C LEU A 35 -2.97 -3.69 -2.97
N MET A 36 -2.41 -4.77 -2.41
CA MET A 36 -2.49 -6.13 -2.98
C MET A 36 -3.76 -6.88 -2.58
N THR A 37 -4.58 -6.34 -1.68
CA THR A 37 -5.82 -6.99 -1.19
C THR A 37 -6.84 -7.23 -2.31
N PRO A 38 -7.06 -6.33 -3.29
CA PRO A 38 -7.99 -6.54 -4.40
C PRO A 38 -7.73 -7.81 -5.23
N ALA A 39 -6.51 -8.33 -5.25
CA ALA A 39 -6.21 -9.62 -5.90
C ALA A 39 -6.86 -10.83 -5.20
N LYS A 40 -7.39 -10.64 -3.97
CA LYS A 40 -7.99 -11.70 -3.15
C LYS A 40 -9.46 -11.46 -2.84
N THR A 41 -9.82 -10.21 -2.56
CA THR A 41 -11.19 -9.81 -2.26
C THR A 41 -11.40 -8.34 -2.60
N ASN A 42 -12.59 -8.00 -3.01
CA ASN A 42 -13.05 -6.61 -3.20
C ASN A 42 -14.12 -6.22 -2.16
N GLU A 43 -14.25 -6.98 -1.08
CA GLU A 43 -15.27 -6.77 -0.06
C GLU A 43 -14.84 -5.75 0.99
N PHE A 44 -14.48 -4.55 0.52
CA PHE A 44 -14.14 -3.37 1.33
C PHE A 44 -14.45 -2.08 0.54
N GLY A 45 -14.56 -0.96 1.24
CA GLY A 45 -14.99 0.33 0.68
C GLY A 45 -13.86 1.19 0.14
N SER A 46 -12.74 1.30 0.86
CA SER A 46 -11.64 2.20 0.48
C SER A 46 -10.29 1.76 1.06
N ILE A 47 -9.20 2.34 0.53
CA ILE A 47 -7.83 2.08 0.99
C ILE A 47 -7.16 3.41 1.35
N SER A 48 -6.42 3.47 2.46
CA SER A 48 -5.49 4.56 2.74
C SER A 48 -4.09 4.03 3.00
N VAL A 49 -3.07 4.70 2.48
CA VAL A 49 -1.68 4.26 2.51
C VAL A 49 -0.73 5.40 2.86
N ILE A 50 0.35 5.07 3.58
CA ILE A 50 1.46 5.98 3.89
C ILE A 50 2.74 5.37 3.38
N ASP A 51 3.53 6.15 2.61
CA ASP A 51 4.83 5.78 2.08
C ASP A 51 4.83 4.36 1.53
N SER A 52 3.97 4.15 0.52
CA SER A 52 3.67 2.82 0.00
C SER A 52 4.63 2.41 -1.11
N PRO A 53 5.41 1.33 -0.94
CA PRO A 53 6.07 0.73 -2.08
C PRO A 53 5.04 0.05 -3.00
N VAL A 54 5.24 0.17 -4.32
CA VAL A 54 4.37 -0.45 -5.33
C VAL A 54 5.05 -1.63 -6.04
N SER A 55 6.37 -1.75 -5.89
CA SER A 55 7.16 -2.85 -6.43
C SER A 55 8.08 -3.41 -5.35
N PHE A 56 7.93 -4.70 -5.05
CA PHE A 56 8.82 -5.36 -4.10
C PHE A 56 10.26 -5.46 -4.62
N GLU A 57 10.43 -5.68 -5.92
CA GLU A 57 11.76 -5.73 -6.55
C GLU A 57 12.46 -4.37 -6.46
N THR A 58 11.77 -3.29 -6.86
CA THR A 58 12.31 -1.93 -6.80
C THR A 58 12.72 -1.59 -5.37
N LEU A 59 11.81 -1.78 -4.41
CA LEU A 59 12.09 -1.54 -2.99
C LEU A 59 13.30 -2.34 -2.49
N ALA A 60 13.41 -3.63 -2.87
CA ALA A 60 14.52 -4.47 -2.44
C ALA A 60 15.86 -3.99 -3.02
N ARG A 61 15.89 -3.57 -4.28
CA ARG A 61 17.10 -3.02 -4.92
C ARG A 61 17.50 -1.68 -4.31
N GLU A 62 16.53 -0.82 -3.99
CA GLU A 62 16.76 0.45 -3.29
C GLU A 62 17.30 0.22 -1.88
N GLU A 63 16.71 -0.69 -1.13
CA GLU A 63 17.19 -1.07 0.20
C GLU A 63 18.62 -1.64 0.14
N MET A 64 18.94 -2.47 -0.86
CA MET A 64 20.30 -2.95 -1.06
C MET A 64 21.27 -1.80 -1.32
N THR A 65 20.88 -0.82 -2.16
CA THR A 65 21.68 0.38 -2.43
C THR A 65 21.88 1.20 -1.15
N TYR A 66 20.81 1.41 -0.38
CA TYR A 66 20.88 2.11 0.90
C TYR A 66 21.85 1.44 1.89
N GLN A 67 21.88 0.11 1.92
CA GLN A 67 22.80 -0.68 2.75
C GLN A 67 24.21 -0.82 2.15
N GLY A 68 24.49 -0.23 0.99
CA GLY A 68 25.78 -0.37 0.31
C GLY A 68 26.01 -1.76 -0.30
N LEU A 69 24.96 -2.53 -0.53
CA LEU A 69 25.03 -3.87 -1.12
C LEU A 69 24.89 -3.80 -2.66
N PRO A 70 25.61 -4.63 -3.40
CA PRO A 70 25.47 -4.70 -4.85
C PRO A 70 24.09 -5.21 -5.27
N THR A 71 23.38 -4.45 -6.12
CA THR A 71 22.00 -4.76 -6.54
C THR A 71 21.89 -6.02 -7.40
N PHE A 72 22.98 -6.50 -8.03
CA PHE A 72 22.99 -7.76 -8.77
C PHE A 72 22.75 -9.00 -7.88
N LEU A 73 22.95 -8.86 -6.56
CA LEU A 73 22.64 -9.93 -5.60
C LEU A 73 21.13 -10.17 -5.43
N TRP A 74 20.29 -9.27 -5.92
CA TRP A 74 18.83 -9.48 -5.89
C TRP A 74 18.42 -10.76 -6.61
N GLU A 75 18.94 -11.00 -7.81
CA GLU A 75 18.56 -12.16 -8.62
C GLU A 75 18.80 -13.51 -7.89
N PRO A 76 20.01 -13.79 -7.38
CA PRO A 76 20.22 -15.03 -6.63
C PRO A 76 19.41 -15.11 -5.34
N ILE A 77 19.17 -13.99 -4.63
CA ILE A 77 18.32 -13.96 -3.43
C ILE A 77 16.87 -14.31 -3.79
N TYR A 78 16.33 -13.71 -4.83
CA TYR A 78 14.98 -14.00 -5.31
C TYR A 78 14.82 -15.47 -5.71
N HIS A 79 15.74 -16.01 -6.50
CA HIS A 79 15.70 -17.41 -6.91
C HIS A 79 15.84 -18.39 -5.74
N TYR A 80 16.69 -18.07 -4.76
CA TYR A 80 16.78 -18.82 -3.52
C TYR A 80 15.44 -18.83 -2.77
N ALA A 81 14.82 -17.67 -2.60
CA ALA A 81 13.53 -17.56 -1.93
C ALA A 81 12.42 -18.34 -2.67
N LEU A 82 12.41 -18.26 -4.00
CA LEU A 82 11.44 -18.95 -4.84
C LEU A 82 11.58 -20.48 -4.75
N ILE A 83 12.80 -20.99 -4.90
CA ILE A 83 13.08 -22.44 -5.01
C ILE A 83 13.06 -23.10 -3.63
N PHE A 84 13.84 -22.58 -2.70
CA PHE A 84 14.08 -23.23 -1.42
C PHE A 84 13.07 -22.85 -0.32
N LYS A 85 12.54 -21.63 -0.35
CA LYS A 85 11.53 -21.17 0.62
C LYS A 85 10.10 -21.20 0.06
N ARG A 86 9.94 -21.49 -1.24
CA ARG A 86 8.66 -21.49 -1.96
C ARG A 86 7.90 -20.16 -1.80
N VAL A 87 8.65 -19.06 -1.68
CA VAL A 87 8.12 -17.71 -1.56
C VAL A 87 8.30 -17.00 -2.89
N ASN A 88 7.21 -16.73 -3.58
CA ASN A 88 7.21 -15.86 -4.75
C ASN A 88 6.93 -14.42 -4.30
N MET A 89 7.99 -13.60 -4.22
CA MET A 89 7.92 -12.20 -3.78
C MET A 89 7.34 -11.27 -4.86
N LEU A 90 7.32 -11.71 -6.12
CA LEU A 90 6.78 -10.95 -7.26
C LEU A 90 5.35 -11.38 -7.63
N LYS A 91 4.71 -12.20 -6.81
CA LYS A 91 3.33 -12.63 -7.05
C LYS A 91 2.32 -11.64 -6.49
N ASP A 92 1.30 -11.34 -7.28
CA ASP A 92 0.19 -10.45 -6.92
C ASP A 92 0.70 -9.04 -6.54
N ILE A 93 1.52 -8.42 -7.39
CA ILE A 93 2.02 -7.05 -7.21
C ILE A 93 0.86 -6.03 -7.17
N PRO A 94 1.04 -4.86 -6.52
CA PRO A 94 -0.01 -3.83 -6.41
C PRO A 94 -0.66 -3.45 -7.74
N GLU A 95 0.10 -3.29 -8.81
CA GLU A 95 -0.41 -2.97 -10.15
C GLU A 95 -1.45 -4.00 -10.63
N GLU A 96 -1.10 -5.31 -10.59
CA GLU A 96 -2.01 -6.38 -10.99
C GLU A 96 -3.22 -6.50 -10.07
N ALA A 97 -3.05 -6.21 -8.78
CA ALA A 97 -4.12 -6.27 -7.81
C ALA A 97 -5.12 -5.12 -8.01
N LEU A 98 -4.63 -3.92 -8.21
CA LEU A 98 -5.46 -2.73 -8.46
C LEU A 98 -6.20 -2.81 -9.80
N ALA A 99 -5.61 -3.43 -10.82
CA ALA A 99 -6.32 -3.74 -12.07
C ALA A 99 -7.56 -4.64 -11.86
N LYS A 100 -7.56 -5.48 -10.82
CA LYS A 100 -8.67 -6.36 -10.43
C LYS A 100 -9.62 -5.74 -9.39
N SER A 101 -9.36 -4.49 -8.96
CA SER A 101 -10.18 -3.81 -7.95
C SER A 101 -11.54 -3.40 -8.50
N ASN A 102 -12.52 -3.25 -7.61
CA ASN A 102 -13.80 -2.62 -7.90
C ASN A 102 -13.70 -1.09 -7.90
N LYS A 103 -12.50 -0.55 -8.12
CA LYS A 103 -12.19 0.89 -8.15
C LYS A 103 -12.46 1.59 -6.81
N GLN A 104 -12.19 0.88 -5.72
CA GLN A 104 -12.23 1.48 -4.38
C GLN A 104 -11.28 2.70 -4.33
N PRO A 105 -11.72 3.84 -3.79
CA PRO A 105 -10.90 5.04 -3.73
C PRO A 105 -9.68 4.85 -2.83
N ILE A 106 -8.59 5.54 -3.18
CA ILE A 106 -7.30 5.45 -2.48
C ILE A 106 -6.90 6.83 -1.94
N LEU A 107 -6.57 6.92 -0.65
CA LEU A 107 -5.89 8.07 -0.05
C LEU A 107 -4.41 7.74 0.12
N ILE A 108 -3.54 8.60 -0.39
CA ILE A 108 -2.10 8.42 -0.43
C ILE A 108 -1.43 9.53 0.39
N PHE A 109 -0.62 9.15 1.37
CA PHE A 109 0.27 10.07 2.06
C PHE A 109 1.73 9.74 1.73
N THR A 110 2.55 10.76 1.49
CA THR A 110 3.96 10.57 1.13
C THR A 110 4.85 11.63 1.76
N GLY A 111 5.92 11.18 2.43
CA GLY A 111 7.02 12.02 2.88
C GLY A 111 8.06 12.19 1.77
N MET A 112 8.27 13.44 1.31
CA MET A 112 9.18 13.73 0.19
C MET A 112 10.67 13.60 0.57
N GLN A 113 10.99 13.49 1.87
CA GLN A 113 12.33 13.20 2.40
C GLN A 113 12.47 11.74 2.85
N SER A 114 11.56 10.85 2.44
CA SER A 114 11.66 9.44 2.78
C SER A 114 12.86 8.79 2.07
N ASP A 115 13.74 8.18 2.86
CA ASP A 115 14.93 7.46 2.43
C ASP A 115 14.76 5.92 2.41
N ARG A 116 13.61 5.43 2.89
CA ARG A 116 13.28 3.99 2.99
C ARG A 116 12.33 3.53 1.89
N VAL A 117 11.30 4.31 1.62
CA VAL A 117 10.43 4.16 0.47
C VAL A 117 10.51 5.49 -0.27
N LEU A 118 11.21 5.50 -1.40
CA LEU A 118 11.48 6.74 -2.13
C LEU A 118 10.19 7.36 -2.67
N PRO A 119 10.09 8.69 -2.75
CA PRO A 119 8.85 9.39 -3.15
C PRO A 119 8.29 8.97 -4.51
N HIS A 120 9.15 8.52 -5.46
CA HIS A 120 8.68 8.07 -6.78
C HIS A 120 7.69 6.91 -6.71
N HIS A 121 7.72 6.06 -5.65
CA HIS A 121 6.71 5.02 -5.48
C HIS A 121 5.29 5.58 -5.36
N SER A 122 5.13 6.79 -4.82
CA SER A 122 3.80 7.44 -4.77
C SER A 122 3.37 7.95 -6.14
N ASP A 123 4.31 8.40 -6.97
CA ASP A 123 4.03 8.80 -8.35
C ASP A 123 3.66 7.58 -9.21
N ASP A 124 4.37 6.46 -9.02
CA ASP A 124 4.03 5.20 -9.66
C ASP A 124 2.64 4.70 -9.24
N LEU A 125 2.27 4.85 -7.96
CA LEU A 125 0.93 4.49 -7.47
C LEU A 125 -0.16 5.37 -8.11
N VAL A 126 0.10 6.67 -8.24
CA VAL A 126 -0.80 7.59 -8.96
C VAL A 126 -0.98 7.16 -10.40
N ASN A 127 0.10 6.85 -11.11
CA ASN A 127 0.03 6.36 -12.49
C ASN A 127 -0.80 5.07 -12.60
N ILE A 128 -0.60 4.12 -11.68
CA ILE A 128 -1.40 2.87 -11.61
C ILE A 128 -2.88 3.19 -11.38
N ALA A 129 -3.20 4.11 -10.48
CA ALA A 129 -4.57 4.50 -10.18
C ALA A 129 -5.25 5.15 -11.40
N GLU A 130 -4.56 6.05 -12.10
CA GLU A 130 -5.05 6.70 -13.32
C GLU A 130 -5.30 5.70 -14.45
N GLN A 131 -4.34 4.82 -14.73
CA GLN A 131 -4.46 3.78 -15.76
C GLN A 131 -5.65 2.83 -15.51
N ASN A 132 -6.00 2.65 -14.23
CA ASN A 132 -7.11 1.78 -13.83
C ASN A 132 -8.41 2.54 -13.54
N ASN A 133 -8.49 3.85 -13.76
CA ASN A 133 -9.65 4.70 -13.44
C ASN A 133 -10.08 4.59 -11.97
N ILE A 134 -9.11 4.52 -11.05
CA ILE A 134 -9.33 4.52 -9.61
C ILE A 134 -9.26 5.96 -9.11
N LYS A 135 -10.26 6.39 -8.35
CA LYS A 135 -10.22 7.70 -7.68
C LYS A 135 -9.16 7.70 -6.61
N TYR A 136 -8.36 8.76 -6.56
CA TYR A 136 -7.35 8.93 -5.52
C TYR A 136 -7.31 10.37 -5.00
N ASP A 137 -6.78 10.54 -3.79
CA ASP A 137 -6.32 11.80 -3.22
C ASP A 137 -4.88 11.57 -2.72
N ILE A 138 -3.98 12.52 -3.00
CA ILE A 138 -2.57 12.43 -2.60
C ILE A 138 -2.16 13.65 -1.78
N ARG A 139 -1.46 13.41 -0.66
CA ARG A 139 -0.87 14.41 0.23
C ARG A 139 0.64 14.20 0.30
N LYS A 140 1.39 15.16 -0.24
CA LYS A 140 2.86 15.17 -0.25
C LYS A 140 3.35 16.16 0.79
N TYR A 141 4.32 15.75 1.60
CA TYR A 141 4.91 16.54 2.69
C TYR A 141 6.40 16.70 2.44
N ASP A 142 6.79 17.90 1.99
CA ASP A 142 8.14 18.22 1.49
C ASP A 142 9.24 18.08 2.56
N ASP A 143 8.89 18.23 3.83
CA ASP A 143 9.78 18.23 4.99
C ASP A 143 9.75 16.93 5.79
N MET A 144 8.97 15.91 5.36
CA MET A 144 8.80 14.67 6.10
C MET A 144 9.58 13.50 5.51
N GLY A 145 10.27 12.79 6.39
CA GLY A 145 10.86 11.48 6.10
C GLY A 145 9.86 10.34 6.23
N HIS A 146 10.37 9.10 6.18
CA HIS A 146 9.57 7.89 6.17
C HIS A 146 8.60 7.80 7.35
N THR A 147 7.30 7.79 7.07
CA THR A 147 6.17 7.71 8.02
C THR A 147 6.12 8.80 9.10
N GLN A 148 6.91 9.84 8.98
CA GLN A 148 7.02 10.91 9.97
C GLN A 148 5.74 11.75 10.09
N ILE A 149 4.88 11.77 9.08
CA ILE A 149 3.58 12.44 9.13
C ILE A 149 2.76 12.05 10.37
N LEU A 150 2.89 10.79 10.81
CA LEU A 150 2.17 10.27 11.98
C LEU A 150 2.55 10.98 13.28
N TYR A 151 3.73 11.60 13.32
CA TYR A 151 4.29 12.24 14.52
C TYR A 151 4.24 13.76 14.46
N PHE A 152 4.50 14.33 13.28
CA PHE A 152 4.66 15.78 13.13
C PHE A 152 3.38 16.48 12.64
N TYR A 153 2.52 15.76 11.91
CA TYR A 153 1.25 16.29 11.39
C TYR A 153 0.04 15.48 11.87
N THR A 154 0.10 14.95 13.09
CA THR A 154 -0.88 14.01 13.64
C THR A 154 -2.32 14.52 13.55
N GLU A 155 -2.57 15.79 13.86
CA GLU A 155 -3.92 16.36 13.83
C GLU A 155 -4.45 16.48 12.40
N GLU A 156 -3.66 17.10 11.51
CA GLU A 156 -4.01 17.23 10.08
C GLU A 156 -4.22 15.86 9.44
N TYR A 157 -3.28 14.94 9.65
CA TYR A 157 -3.38 13.58 9.18
C TYR A 157 -4.66 12.89 9.64
N SER A 158 -4.98 12.98 10.92
CA SER A 158 -6.18 12.38 11.52
C SER A 158 -7.46 12.99 10.96
N GLN A 159 -7.46 14.30 10.71
CA GLN A 159 -8.59 14.98 10.10
C GLN A 159 -8.81 14.51 8.66
N ILE A 160 -7.77 14.53 7.82
CA ILE A 160 -7.85 14.11 6.42
C ILE A 160 -8.30 12.65 6.32
N LEU A 161 -7.71 11.77 7.14
CA LEU A 161 -8.07 10.35 7.17
C LEU A 161 -9.53 10.15 7.57
N THR A 162 -9.99 10.89 8.57
CA THR A 162 -11.38 10.84 9.04
C THR A 162 -12.36 11.33 7.96
N GLU A 163 -12.06 12.44 7.31
CA GLU A 163 -12.87 12.99 6.21
C GLU A 163 -12.93 12.03 5.02
N PHE A 164 -11.80 11.43 4.66
CA PHE A 164 -11.74 10.44 3.59
C PHE A 164 -12.65 9.23 3.89
N TYR A 165 -12.54 8.65 5.08
CA TYR A 165 -13.36 7.49 5.43
C TYR A 165 -14.83 7.84 5.59
N LYS A 166 -15.19 9.01 6.13
CA LYS A 166 -16.58 9.50 6.16
C LYS A 166 -17.16 9.71 4.76
N GLY A 167 -16.32 10.09 3.80
CA GLY A 167 -16.78 10.31 2.42
C GLY A 167 -16.81 9.05 1.54
N THR A 168 -16.12 7.98 1.95
CA THR A 168 -15.94 6.77 1.12
C THR A 168 -16.58 5.51 1.70
N LEU A 169 -16.82 5.47 3.00
CA LEU A 169 -17.54 4.40 3.68
C LEU A 169 -19.02 4.82 3.82
N ASN A 170 -19.93 3.96 3.40
CA ASN A 170 -21.37 4.24 3.44
C ASN A 170 -21.99 3.63 4.70
N ASP A 171 -22.86 4.38 5.36
CA ASP A 171 -23.66 3.90 6.50
C ASP A 171 -24.62 2.75 6.13
#